data_d15aa4c3106cfe992a4370c578d77303
#
_entry.id   d15aa4c3106cfe992a4370c578d77303
#
_cell.length_a   1.000
_cell.length_b   1.000
_cell.length_c   1.000
_cell.angle_alpha   90.00
_cell.angle_beta   90.00
_cell.angle_gamma   90.00
#
_symmetry.space_group_name_H-M   'P 1'
#
loop_
_entity.id
_entity.type
_entity.pdbx_description
1 polymer ?
#
loop_
_entity_poly.entity_id
_entity_poly.type
_entity_poly.pdbx_seq_one_letter_code
_entity_poly.pdbx_strand_id
1 'polypeptide(L)'
;KLFNKKPKIAVLGLNPHNCELEKDSEEIKIIIPAIKKLKKFCSIKGPMIADNFFKEDYKKYDVVIGMYHDQVLIPFKHLFKFDAINITLGLNYTRVSPDHGTASDIMGKNIASMKSLYECINFINKIN
;
A
#
# COMPACT_ATOMS: atom_id res chain seq x y z
N LYS A 1 4.18 -13.37 -11.55
CA LYS A 1 3.82 -11.95 -11.77
C LYS A 1 2.63 -11.60 -10.90
N LEU A 2 2.75 -10.58 -10.03
CA LEU A 2 1.62 -10.11 -9.20
C LEU A 2 0.48 -9.49 -10.02
N PHE A 3 0.78 -8.94 -11.19
CA PHE A 3 -0.20 -8.31 -12.06
C PHE A 3 -0.15 -8.91 -13.47
N ASN A 4 -1.31 -9.18 -14.04
CA ASN A 4 -1.44 -9.65 -15.44
C ASN A 4 -1.23 -8.54 -16.46
N LYS A 5 -1.31 -7.28 -16.04
CA LYS A 5 -1.10 -6.06 -16.85
C LYS A 5 -0.15 -5.11 -16.13
N LYS A 6 0.31 -4.08 -16.83
CA LYS A 6 1.13 -3.01 -16.26
C LYS A 6 0.30 -2.24 -15.21
N PRO A 7 0.66 -2.24 -13.92
CA PRO A 7 -0.16 -1.62 -12.89
C PRO A 7 -0.15 -0.10 -13.00
N LYS A 8 -1.27 0.52 -12.63
CA LYS A 8 -1.37 1.95 -12.40
C LYS A 8 -0.97 2.25 -10.96
N ILE A 9 0.03 3.09 -10.77
CA ILE A 9 0.63 3.38 -9.47
C ILE A 9 0.31 4.82 -9.07
N ALA A 10 -0.22 5.01 -7.87
CA ALA A 10 -0.30 6.31 -7.21
C ALA A 10 0.82 6.45 -6.17
N VAL A 11 1.46 7.60 -6.11
CA VAL A 11 2.42 7.98 -5.07
C VAL A 11 1.82 9.10 -4.26
N LEU A 12 1.74 8.94 -2.95
CA LEU A 12 1.27 10.01 -2.06
C LEU A 12 2.39 11.01 -1.79
N GLY A 13 2.04 12.23 -1.42
CA GLY A 13 3.00 13.20 -0.91
C GLY A 13 3.42 12.86 0.52
N LEU A 14 4.53 13.44 0.95
CA LEU A 14 5.02 13.29 2.33
C LEU A 14 4.28 14.25 3.27
N ASN A 15 4.16 15.51 2.84
CA ASN A 15 3.62 16.60 3.64
C ASN A 15 2.11 16.79 3.41
N PRO A 16 1.37 17.32 4.41
CA PRO A 16 -0.02 17.73 4.22
C PRO A 16 -0.15 18.65 3.00
N HIS A 17 -1.20 18.43 2.18
CA HIS A 17 -1.47 19.18 0.94
C HIS A 17 -0.28 19.26 -0.03
N ASN A 18 0.68 18.31 0.05
CA ASN A 18 1.93 18.35 -0.70
C ASN A 18 2.75 19.62 -0.42
N CYS A 19 2.66 20.17 0.79
CA CYS A 19 3.27 21.45 1.18
C CYS A 19 2.99 22.56 0.16
N GLU A 20 1.79 22.56 -0.45
CA GLU A 20 1.35 23.47 -1.51
C GLU A 20 2.38 23.65 -2.65
N LEU A 21 3.26 22.64 -2.82
CA LEU A 21 4.37 22.61 -3.79
C LEU A 21 5.39 23.74 -3.59
N GLU A 22 5.66 24.11 -2.35
CA GLU A 22 6.73 25.04 -2.02
C GLU A 22 8.09 24.54 -2.53
N LYS A 23 8.94 25.48 -2.99
CA LYS A 23 10.22 25.15 -3.66
C LYS A 23 11.15 24.25 -2.86
N ASP A 24 11.08 24.34 -1.53
CA ASP A 24 11.95 23.61 -0.61
C ASP A 24 11.34 22.30 -0.08
N SER A 25 10.11 22.01 -0.46
CA SER A 25 9.42 20.78 -0.04
C SER A 25 10.07 19.51 -0.62
N GLU A 26 9.94 18.40 0.10
CA GLU A 26 10.35 17.08 -0.35
C GLU A 26 9.60 16.64 -1.61
N GLU A 27 8.37 17.11 -1.78
CA GLU A 27 7.58 16.88 -3.00
C GLU A 27 8.34 17.41 -4.22
N ILE A 28 8.82 18.64 -4.17
CA ILE A 28 9.53 19.30 -5.29
C ILE A 28 10.94 18.74 -5.46
N LYS A 29 11.68 18.58 -4.36
CA LYS A 29 13.09 18.20 -4.41
C LYS A 29 13.33 16.72 -4.65
N ILE A 30 12.43 15.84 -4.18
CA ILE A 30 12.67 14.40 -4.14
C ILE A 30 11.57 13.62 -4.87
N ILE A 31 10.30 13.78 -4.47
CA ILE A 31 9.21 12.89 -4.91
C ILE A 31 8.90 13.10 -6.40
N ILE A 32 8.71 14.34 -6.84
CA ILE A 32 8.43 14.66 -8.25
C ILE A 32 9.58 14.22 -9.17
N PRO A 33 10.85 14.50 -8.88
CA PRO A 33 11.97 13.98 -9.68
C PRO A 33 12.01 12.45 -9.75
N ALA A 34 11.74 11.75 -8.64
CA ALA A 34 11.69 10.28 -8.63
C ALA A 34 10.55 9.75 -9.51
N ILE A 35 9.34 10.32 -9.40
CA ILE A 35 8.20 9.97 -10.24
C ILE A 35 8.52 10.20 -11.72
N LYS A 36 9.15 11.34 -12.07
CA LYS A 36 9.55 11.64 -13.46
C LYS A 36 10.49 10.58 -14.03
N LYS A 37 11.45 10.10 -13.24
CA LYS A 37 12.37 9.01 -13.66
C LYS A 37 11.63 7.69 -13.87
N LEU A 38 10.70 7.35 -12.98
CA LEU A 38 9.95 6.09 -13.01
C LEU A 38 8.88 6.03 -14.10
N LYS A 39 8.36 7.17 -14.58
CA LYS A 39 7.37 7.23 -15.69
C LYS A 39 7.84 6.52 -16.96
N LYS A 40 9.16 6.40 -17.18
CA LYS A 40 9.73 5.67 -18.33
C LYS A 40 9.46 4.15 -18.24
N PHE A 41 9.27 3.61 -17.04
CA PHE A 41 9.17 2.17 -16.78
C PHE A 41 7.75 1.72 -16.40
N CYS A 42 6.94 2.58 -15.78
CA CYS A 42 5.62 2.24 -15.27
C CYS A 42 4.61 3.38 -15.39
N SER A 43 3.31 3.03 -15.32
CA SER A 43 2.22 4.00 -15.24
C SER A 43 2.12 4.53 -13.81
N ILE A 44 2.77 5.65 -13.51
CA ILE A 44 2.89 6.22 -12.17
C ILE A 44 2.44 7.68 -12.16
N LYS A 45 1.66 8.07 -11.15
CA LYS A 45 1.18 9.43 -10.92
C LYS A 45 1.40 9.84 -9.46
N GLY A 46 1.57 11.13 -9.22
CA GLY A 46 1.75 11.74 -7.90
C GLY A 46 2.61 12.99 -7.99
N PRO A 47 2.93 13.62 -6.85
CA PRO A 47 2.40 13.27 -5.53
C PRO A 47 0.90 13.58 -5.42
N MET A 48 0.14 12.66 -4.81
CA MET A 48 -1.28 12.84 -4.51
C MET A 48 -1.44 13.38 -3.10
N ILE A 49 -2.45 14.21 -2.89
CA ILE A 49 -2.80 14.74 -1.56
C ILE A 49 -3.44 13.61 -0.75
N ALA A 50 -2.76 13.15 0.31
CA ALA A 50 -3.07 11.90 1.00
C ALA A 50 -4.45 11.90 1.67
N ASP A 51 -4.86 12.99 2.32
CA ASP A 51 -6.13 13.09 3.05
C ASP A 51 -7.37 13.02 2.13
N ASN A 52 -7.24 13.46 0.88
CA ASN A 52 -8.31 13.38 -0.11
C ASN A 52 -8.28 12.10 -0.94
N PHE A 53 -7.11 11.51 -1.12
CA PHE A 53 -6.90 10.39 -2.02
C PHE A 53 -7.77 9.17 -1.70
N PHE A 54 -7.94 8.83 -0.43
CA PHE A 54 -8.69 7.66 0.00
C PHE A 54 -10.23 7.83 -0.01
N LYS A 55 -10.75 9.00 -0.32
CA LYS A 55 -12.21 9.18 -0.49
C LYS A 55 -12.73 8.35 -1.67
N GLU A 56 -12.15 8.50 -2.85
CA GLU A 56 -12.57 7.77 -4.05
C GLU A 56 -11.42 7.44 -5.01
N ASP A 57 -10.37 8.24 -5.04
CA ASP A 57 -9.33 8.17 -6.06
C ASP A 57 -8.51 6.89 -6.01
N TYR A 58 -8.35 6.26 -4.84
CA TYR A 58 -7.61 5.02 -4.69
C TYR A 58 -8.13 3.90 -5.60
N LYS A 59 -9.43 3.85 -5.90
CA LYS A 59 -10.08 2.85 -6.77
C LYS A 59 -9.59 2.90 -8.24
N LYS A 60 -8.97 3.99 -8.64
CA LYS A 60 -8.44 4.20 -10.01
C LYS A 60 -7.04 3.59 -10.19
N TYR A 61 -6.43 3.10 -9.11
CA TYR A 61 -5.05 2.61 -9.08
C TYR A 61 -4.98 1.17 -8.59
N ASP A 62 -3.99 0.44 -9.12
CA ASP A 62 -3.70 -0.93 -8.72
C ASP A 62 -2.71 -0.97 -7.53
N VAL A 63 -1.90 0.08 -7.38
CA VAL A 63 -0.90 0.22 -6.32
C VAL A 63 -0.90 1.64 -5.76
N VAL A 64 -0.82 1.76 -4.45
CA VAL A 64 -0.64 3.03 -3.72
C VAL A 64 0.66 2.97 -2.93
N ILE A 65 1.54 3.93 -3.16
CA ILE A 65 2.80 4.08 -2.43
C ILE A 65 2.65 5.22 -1.43
N GLY A 66 2.70 4.89 -0.15
CA GLY A 66 2.79 5.89 0.93
C GLY A 66 4.22 6.22 1.29
N MET A 67 4.42 7.39 1.88
CA MET A 67 5.73 7.85 2.33
C MET A 67 6.08 7.35 3.73
N TYR A 68 5.09 6.98 4.51
CA TYR A 68 5.25 6.40 5.84
C TYR A 68 4.11 5.43 6.17
N HIS A 69 4.37 4.58 7.15
CA HIS A 69 3.52 3.44 7.53
C HIS A 69 2.04 3.81 7.72
N ASP A 70 1.74 4.75 8.59
CA ASP A 70 0.35 5.06 8.96
C ASP A 70 -0.43 5.76 7.86
N GLN A 71 0.25 6.47 6.95
CA GLN A 71 -0.38 7.16 5.83
C GLN A 71 -1.23 6.23 4.95
N VAL A 72 -0.78 5.01 4.78
CA VAL A 72 -1.47 4.02 3.93
C VAL A 72 -2.14 2.92 4.75
N LEU A 73 -1.57 2.50 5.88
CA LEU A 73 -2.12 1.37 6.62
C LEU A 73 -3.37 1.72 7.42
N ILE A 74 -3.52 2.95 7.92
CA ILE A 74 -4.76 3.37 8.59
C ILE A 74 -5.96 3.27 7.62
N PRO A 75 -5.96 3.96 6.46
CA PRO A 75 -7.07 3.85 5.51
C PRO A 75 -7.19 2.44 4.93
N PHE A 76 -6.08 1.74 4.68
CA PHE A 76 -6.11 0.37 4.17
C PHE A 76 -6.83 -0.58 5.13
N LYS A 77 -6.48 -0.58 6.41
CA LYS A 77 -7.13 -1.44 7.42
C LYS A 77 -8.59 -1.05 7.66
N HIS A 78 -8.92 0.23 7.55
CA HIS A 78 -10.31 0.68 7.63
C HIS A 78 -11.15 0.14 6.46
N LEU A 79 -10.62 0.15 5.24
CA LEU A 79 -11.32 -0.27 4.03
C LEU A 79 -11.40 -1.79 3.89
N PHE A 80 -10.34 -2.51 4.19
CA PHE A 80 -10.20 -3.94 3.88
C PHE A 80 -10.27 -4.86 5.11
N LYS A 81 -10.17 -4.31 6.33
CA LYS A 81 -10.27 -5.07 7.59
C LYS A 81 -9.34 -6.29 7.59
N PHE A 82 -9.92 -7.50 7.68
CA PHE A 82 -9.20 -8.78 7.65
C PHE A 82 -9.02 -9.36 6.24
N ASP A 83 -9.46 -8.68 5.19
CA ASP A 83 -9.24 -9.09 3.78
C ASP A 83 -7.87 -8.61 3.27
N ALA A 84 -6.85 -8.77 4.08
CA ALA A 84 -5.52 -8.23 3.85
C ALA A 84 -4.44 -9.23 4.20
N ILE A 85 -3.34 -9.17 3.46
CA ILE A 85 -2.12 -9.94 3.72
C ILE A 85 -0.90 -9.03 3.61
N ASN A 86 0.16 -9.39 4.32
CA ASN A 86 1.47 -8.77 4.18
C ASN A 86 2.34 -9.60 3.26
N ILE A 87 2.93 -8.97 2.23
CA ILE A 87 3.81 -9.62 1.24
C ILE A 87 5.16 -8.92 1.26
N THR A 88 6.24 -9.68 1.42
CA THR A 88 7.60 -9.15 1.26
C THR A 88 8.05 -9.34 -0.18
N LEU A 89 8.40 -8.24 -0.84
CA LEU A 89 8.89 -8.24 -2.22
C LEU A 89 10.42 -8.20 -2.27
N GLY A 90 11.00 -8.68 -3.38
CA GLY A 90 12.45 -8.65 -3.61
C GLY A 90 13.22 -9.84 -3.04
N LEU A 91 12.56 -10.84 -2.50
CA LEU A 91 13.16 -12.11 -2.08
C LEU A 91 13.14 -13.11 -3.23
N ASN A 92 14.03 -14.10 -3.18
CA ASN A 92 14.06 -15.24 -4.10
C ASN A 92 13.04 -16.35 -3.75
N TYR A 93 12.26 -16.15 -2.72
CA TYR A 93 11.15 -17.00 -2.28
C TYR A 93 9.95 -16.13 -1.92
N THR A 94 8.75 -16.71 -1.94
CA THR A 94 7.52 -16.03 -1.55
C THR A 94 7.40 -15.98 -0.03
N ARG A 95 7.28 -14.77 0.54
CA ARG A 95 7.00 -14.55 1.94
C ARG A 95 5.71 -13.77 2.09
N VAL A 96 4.73 -14.40 2.70
CA VAL A 96 3.45 -13.79 3.07
C VAL A 96 3.16 -14.03 4.55
N SER A 97 2.42 -13.13 5.16
CA SER A 97 1.92 -13.29 6.53
C SER A 97 0.55 -12.64 6.69
N PRO A 98 -0.28 -13.11 7.62
CA PRO A 98 -1.52 -12.43 7.97
C PRO A 98 -1.27 -10.99 8.41
N ASP A 99 -2.19 -10.10 8.06
CA ASP A 99 -2.14 -8.68 8.42
C ASP A 99 -2.87 -8.43 9.76
N HIS A 100 -2.32 -8.95 10.85
CA HIS A 100 -2.81 -8.69 12.21
C HIS A 100 -1.65 -8.49 13.18
N GLY A 101 -1.93 -7.78 14.29
CA GLY A 101 -0.99 -7.57 15.39
C GLY A 101 -0.94 -8.76 16.35
N THR A 102 -0.35 -8.55 17.51
CA THR A 102 -0.20 -9.57 18.57
C THR A 102 -1.53 -10.05 19.17
N ALA A 103 -2.58 -9.21 19.08
CA ALA A 103 -3.93 -9.53 19.55
C ALA A 103 -3.97 -10.12 20.99
N SER A 104 -3.13 -9.59 21.87
CA SER A 104 -2.97 -10.06 23.25
C SER A 104 -4.26 -9.97 24.07
N ASP A 105 -5.15 -9.05 23.70
CA ASP A 105 -6.46 -8.86 24.31
C ASP A 105 -7.45 -10.03 24.07
N ILE A 106 -7.22 -10.83 23.04
CA ILE A 106 -8.05 -12.01 22.70
C ILE A 106 -7.32 -13.35 22.90
N MET A 107 -6.12 -13.33 23.46
CA MET A 107 -5.32 -14.52 23.72
C MET A 107 -6.11 -15.52 24.60
N GLY A 108 -6.16 -16.79 24.17
CA GLY A 108 -6.87 -17.87 24.87
C GLY A 108 -8.40 -17.86 24.75
N LYS A 109 -9.01 -16.86 24.07
CA LYS A 109 -10.47 -16.74 23.97
C LYS A 109 -11.08 -17.48 22.76
N ASN A 110 -10.30 -18.06 21.87
CA ASN A 110 -10.74 -18.75 20.64
C ASN A 110 -11.68 -17.93 19.73
N ILE A 111 -11.50 -16.61 19.69
CA ILE A 111 -12.31 -15.68 18.88
C ILE A 111 -11.51 -14.98 17.78
N ALA A 112 -10.27 -15.42 17.53
CA ALA A 112 -9.44 -14.86 16.50
C ALA A 112 -10.01 -15.12 15.09
N SER A 113 -9.97 -14.11 14.22
CA SER A 113 -10.36 -14.27 12.82
C SER A 113 -9.26 -15.00 12.05
N MET A 114 -9.61 -16.09 11.36
CA MET A 114 -8.71 -16.82 10.47
C MET A 114 -8.67 -16.25 9.05
N LYS A 115 -9.44 -15.20 8.74
CA LYS A 115 -9.67 -14.73 7.37
C LYS A 115 -8.35 -14.34 6.67
N SER A 116 -7.51 -13.56 7.33
CA SER A 116 -6.23 -13.14 6.77
C SER A 116 -5.27 -14.32 6.53
N LEU A 117 -5.31 -15.37 7.36
CA LEU A 117 -4.55 -16.59 7.12
C LEU A 117 -5.04 -17.33 5.88
N TYR A 118 -6.36 -17.46 5.70
CA TYR A 118 -6.94 -18.02 4.47
C TYR A 118 -6.51 -17.25 3.23
N GLU A 119 -6.49 -15.91 3.29
CA GLU A 119 -6.04 -15.10 2.17
C GLU A 119 -4.54 -15.31 1.85
N CYS A 120 -3.70 -15.56 2.85
CA CYS A 120 -2.30 -15.95 2.62
C CYS A 120 -2.21 -17.27 1.83
N ILE A 121 -2.97 -18.29 2.22
CA ILE A 121 -2.99 -19.60 1.55
C ILE A 121 -3.51 -19.46 0.12
N ASN A 122 -4.62 -18.73 -0.05
CA ASN A 122 -5.20 -18.46 -1.36
C ASN A 122 -4.23 -17.73 -2.28
N PHE A 123 -3.48 -16.76 -1.76
CA PHE A 123 -2.47 -16.06 -2.52
C PHE A 123 -1.34 -16.99 -2.99
N ILE A 124 -0.80 -17.82 -2.10
CA ILE A 124 0.26 -18.78 -2.44
C ILE A 124 -0.23 -19.74 -3.54
N ASN A 125 -1.44 -20.27 -3.42
CA ASN A 125 -2.02 -21.19 -4.40
C ASN A 125 -2.25 -20.54 -5.79
N LYS A 126 -2.42 -19.22 -5.86
CA LYS A 126 -2.60 -18.49 -7.13
C LYS A 126 -1.30 -18.17 -7.86
N ILE A 127 -0.17 -18.14 -7.15
CA ILE A 127 1.13 -17.76 -7.74
C ILE A 127 2.04 -18.95 -8.06
N ASN A 128 1.70 -20.13 -7.55
CA ASN A 128 2.31 -21.42 -7.92
C ASN A 128 1.58 -22.02 -9.12
#